data_1555d0ae2d55592410a18080eb429a92
#
_entry.id   1555d0ae2d55592410a18080eb429a92
#
_cell.length_a   1.000
_cell.length_b   1.000
_cell.length_c   1.000
_cell.angle_alpha   90.00
_cell.angle_beta   90.00
_cell.angle_gamma   90.00
#
_symmetry.space_group_name_H-M   'P 1'
#
loop_
_entity.id
_entity.type
_entity.pdbx_description
1 polymer ?
#
loop_
_entity_poly.entity_id
_entity_poly.type
_entity_poly.pdbx_seq_one_letter_code
_entity_poly.pdbx_strand_id
1 'polypeptide(L)'
;VDYVKGYGEIKGLEVAGNNFSESYLAIQKVIKTMRKERRPFLVHANVPLLNHHTSGVRMEWYRDDLEEHQKRDPLPILKNQLEESGIKSSEIEKIEKQVFQNVKGDFNKAVQAADPDPEELFENIFHPTPITEEKGERNPEGSAPTIMVDCALLAIKELMEDNPECLLYGQDVGKRLGGVFREAATLADIFGDNRVFNTPIQEAFIIGSTVGMSAVGCKPIVEVQFADYIWPGLNQLFTEVSRSCYLSRGKWPVSCIIRVPIGAYGSGGPYHSSSVESVLANIRGIKIVYPSNSADMKGLMKAAYHDPNPVVMLEHKGLYWSKIKGTESAICPEPARDYILPLGKGNVVLAA
;
A
#
# COMPACT_ATOMS: atom_id res chain seq x y z
N VAL A 1 0.57 -2.64 -28.10
CA VAL A 1 -0.70 -3.27 -27.72
C VAL A 1 -0.67 -4.79 -27.90
N ASP A 2 0.21 -5.34 -28.73
CA ASP A 2 0.30 -6.80 -28.93
C ASP A 2 0.68 -7.56 -27.64
N TYR A 3 1.40 -6.93 -26.74
CA TYR A 3 1.76 -7.49 -25.45
C TYR A 3 0.55 -8.03 -24.67
N VAL A 4 -0.57 -7.29 -24.67
CA VAL A 4 -1.78 -7.71 -23.92
C VAL A 4 -2.53 -8.88 -24.53
N LYS A 5 -2.26 -9.21 -25.80
CA LYS A 5 -2.89 -10.38 -26.45
C LYS A 5 -2.52 -11.70 -25.76
N GLY A 6 -1.38 -11.75 -25.08
CA GLY A 6 -0.96 -12.90 -24.26
C GLY A 6 -1.68 -13.04 -22.93
N TYR A 7 -2.45 -12.03 -22.50
CA TYR A 7 -3.14 -12.00 -21.22
C TYR A 7 -4.66 -12.19 -21.32
N GLY A 8 -5.10 -12.92 -22.33
CA GLY A 8 -6.48 -13.33 -22.51
C GLY A 8 -7.42 -12.14 -22.73
N GLU A 9 -8.25 -11.82 -21.73
CA GLU A 9 -9.34 -10.87 -21.89
C GLU A 9 -8.96 -9.39 -21.60
N ILE A 10 -7.69 -9.08 -21.39
CA ILE A 10 -7.26 -7.69 -21.22
C ILE A 10 -7.37 -6.97 -22.56
N LYS A 11 -8.17 -5.92 -22.59
CA LYS A 11 -8.29 -5.07 -23.78
C LYS A 11 -7.13 -4.08 -23.83
N GLY A 12 -6.65 -3.79 -25.03
CA GLY A 12 -5.61 -2.80 -25.29
C GLY A 12 -6.11 -1.72 -26.26
N LEU A 13 -5.63 -0.51 -26.09
CA LEU A 13 -5.82 0.62 -26.99
C LEU A 13 -4.52 1.37 -27.15
N GLU A 14 -4.18 1.70 -28.38
CA GLU A 14 -3.11 2.63 -28.70
C GLU A 14 -3.68 4.00 -29.03
N VAL A 15 -3.04 5.07 -28.54
CA VAL A 15 -3.50 6.44 -28.72
C VAL A 15 -2.30 7.38 -28.96
N ALA A 16 -2.49 8.39 -29.81
CA ALA A 16 -1.56 9.48 -29.93
C ALA A 16 -1.61 10.35 -28.67
N GLY A 17 -0.74 10.04 -27.69
CA GLY A 17 -0.73 10.68 -26.38
C GLY A 17 -0.37 12.18 -26.40
N ASN A 18 0.11 12.67 -27.53
CA ASN A 18 0.33 14.10 -27.80
C ASN A 18 -0.88 14.80 -28.43
N ASN A 19 -2.00 14.10 -28.66
CA ASN A 19 -3.24 14.67 -29.14
C ASN A 19 -4.26 14.71 -27.99
N PHE A 20 -4.59 15.90 -27.53
CA PHE A 20 -5.49 16.08 -26.39
C PHE A 20 -6.87 15.45 -26.63
N SER A 21 -7.49 15.74 -27.78
CA SER A 21 -8.83 15.28 -28.09
C SER A 21 -8.92 13.76 -28.19
N GLU A 22 -7.95 13.14 -28.86
CA GLU A 22 -7.87 11.68 -28.96
C GLU A 22 -7.67 11.02 -27.59
N SER A 23 -6.73 11.56 -26.81
CA SER A 23 -6.45 11.07 -25.47
C SER A 23 -7.66 11.16 -24.55
N TYR A 24 -8.36 12.29 -24.57
CA TYR A 24 -9.56 12.51 -23.77
C TYR A 24 -10.69 11.50 -24.13
N LEU A 25 -10.98 11.35 -25.41
CA LEU A 25 -12.02 10.42 -25.88
C LEU A 25 -11.63 8.95 -25.61
N ALA A 26 -10.36 8.61 -25.79
CA ALA A 26 -9.83 7.29 -25.50
C ALA A 26 -10.00 6.94 -24.01
N ILE A 27 -9.58 7.83 -23.11
CA ILE A 27 -9.71 7.61 -21.67
C ILE A 27 -11.17 7.55 -21.23
N GLN A 28 -12.04 8.38 -21.77
CA GLN A 28 -13.49 8.26 -21.51
C GLN A 28 -14.06 6.89 -21.90
N LYS A 29 -13.68 6.40 -23.08
CA LYS A 29 -14.08 5.07 -23.55
C LYS A 29 -13.56 3.97 -22.62
N VAL A 30 -12.29 4.06 -22.23
CA VAL A 30 -11.64 3.10 -21.33
C VAL A 30 -12.35 3.07 -19.99
N ILE A 31 -12.59 4.22 -19.36
CA ILE A 31 -13.28 4.32 -18.06
C ILE A 31 -14.69 3.72 -18.13
N LYS A 32 -15.46 4.06 -19.17
CA LYS A 32 -16.82 3.48 -19.39
C LYS A 32 -16.75 1.95 -19.52
N THR A 33 -15.79 1.45 -20.30
CA THR A 33 -15.61 0.01 -20.51
C THR A 33 -15.24 -0.70 -19.21
N MET A 34 -14.23 -0.20 -18.48
CA MET A 34 -13.78 -0.78 -17.22
C MET A 34 -14.89 -0.79 -16.15
N ARG A 35 -15.66 0.29 -16.04
CA ARG A 35 -16.78 0.37 -15.09
C ARG A 35 -17.90 -0.62 -15.40
N LYS A 36 -18.15 -0.87 -16.70
CA LYS A 36 -19.17 -1.82 -17.16
C LYS A 36 -18.71 -3.27 -17.04
N GLU A 37 -17.49 -3.57 -17.50
CA GLU A 37 -17.00 -4.93 -17.64
C GLU A 37 -16.22 -5.41 -16.40
N ARG A 38 -15.81 -4.50 -15.52
CA ARG A 38 -15.02 -4.78 -14.30
C ARG A 38 -13.73 -5.55 -14.61
N ARG A 39 -13.03 -5.16 -15.66
CA ARG A 39 -11.79 -5.76 -16.13
C ARG A 39 -10.72 -4.71 -16.33
N PRO A 40 -9.42 -5.07 -16.20
CA PRO A 40 -8.31 -4.17 -16.50
C PRO A 40 -8.29 -3.82 -18.00
N PHE A 41 -7.68 -2.66 -18.29
CA PHE A 41 -7.50 -2.17 -19.65
C PHE A 41 -6.09 -1.59 -19.78
N LEU A 42 -5.37 -1.90 -20.87
CA LEU A 42 -4.08 -1.32 -21.15
C LEU A 42 -4.22 -0.19 -22.18
N VAL A 43 -3.76 1.00 -21.83
CA VAL A 43 -3.64 2.12 -22.76
C VAL A 43 -2.16 2.34 -23.06
N HIS A 44 -1.79 2.22 -24.34
CA HIS A 44 -0.47 2.56 -24.84
C HIS A 44 -0.53 3.95 -25.48
N ALA A 45 0.00 4.95 -24.77
CA ALA A 45 0.06 6.32 -25.27
C ALA A 45 1.42 6.61 -25.90
N ASN A 46 1.43 6.95 -27.19
CA ASN A 46 2.63 7.39 -27.90
C ASN A 46 2.88 8.88 -27.64
N VAL A 47 3.91 9.17 -26.84
CA VAL A 47 4.28 10.54 -26.44
C VAL A 47 5.65 10.94 -26.97
N PRO A 48 5.89 12.23 -27.27
CA PRO A 48 7.21 12.72 -27.64
C PRO A 48 8.11 12.89 -26.41
N LEU A 49 9.41 12.78 -26.61
CA LEU A 49 10.42 13.23 -25.65
C LEU A 49 10.82 14.65 -25.99
N LEU A 50 10.45 15.64 -25.15
CA LEU A 50 10.69 17.05 -25.42
C LEU A 50 11.76 17.68 -24.53
N ASN A 51 12.10 17.06 -23.40
CA ASN A 51 13.05 17.58 -22.44
C ASN A 51 14.00 16.49 -21.96
N HIS A 52 15.10 16.94 -21.34
CA HIS A 52 16.07 16.04 -20.70
C HIS A 52 15.43 15.29 -19.53
N HIS A 53 15.95 14.10 -19.25
CA HIS A 53 15.53 13.31 -18.09
C HIS A 53 15.89 14.00 -16.77
N THR A 54 17.11 14.56 -16.69
CA THR A 54 17.64 15.27 -15.52
C THR A 54 18.50 16.45 -15.96
N SER A 55 18.86 17.31 -15.02
CA SER A 55 19.78 18.42 -15.29
C SER A 55 21.19 17.99 -15.74
N GLY A 56 21.61 16.77 -15.41
CA GLY A 56 22.95 16.24 -15.71
C GLY A 56 23.04 15.35 -16.94
N VAL A 57 21.92 14.97 -17.55
CA VAL A 57 21.88 14.06 -18.70
C VAL A 57 21.13 14.69 -19.85
N ARG A 58 21.83 14.92 -20.93
CA ARG A 58 21.26 15.55 -22.12
C ARG A 58 20.70 14.52 -23.07
N MET A 59 19.50 14.75 -23.63
CA MET A 59 18.84 13.83 -24.53
C MET A 59 19.60 13.60 -25.84
N GLU A 60 20.37 14.59 -26.31
CA GLU A 60 21.21 14.49 -27.50
C GLU A 60 22.32 13.43 -27.38
N TRP A 61 22.60 12.95 -26.15
CA TRP A 61 23.63 11.93 -25.93
C TRP A 61 23.14 10.50 -26.20
N TYR A 62 21.83 10.30 -26.22
CA TYR A 62 21.24 8.97 -26.35
C TYR A 62 20.07 8.89 -27.33
N ARG A 63 19.74 9.99 -28.01
CA ARG A 63 18.66 10.07 -29.03
C ARG A 63 19.14 10.81 -30.26
N ASP A 64 18.78 10.27 -31.41
CA ASP A 64 19.05 10.83 -32.76
C ASP A 64 17.79 11.27 -33.51
N ASP A 65 16.60 11.08 -32.90
CA ASP A 65 15.28 11.35 -33.46
C ASP A 65 14.59 12.58 -32.86
N LEU A 66 15.34 13.51 -32.27
CA LEU A 66 14.79 14.65 -31.53
C LEU A 66 13.95 15.61 -32.39
N GLU A 67 14.33 15.81 -33.65
CA GLU A 67 13.56 16.66 -34.56
C GLU A 67 12.15 16.10 -34.83
N GLU A 68 12.01 14.78 -34.92
CA GLU A 68 10.71 14.13 -35.07
C GLU A 68 9.87 14.30 -33.83
N HIS A 69 10.48 14.22 -32.66
CA HIS A 69 9.81 14.44 -31.39
C HIS A 69 9.34 15.87 -31.22
N GLN A 70 10.13 16.86 -31.62
CA GLN A 70 9.75 18.29 -31.59
C GLN A 70 8.53 18.59 -32.48
N LYS A 71 8.41 17.97 -33.64
CA LYS A 71 7.24 18.11 -34.53
C LYS A 71 5.96 17.55 -33.91
N ARG A 72 6.09 16.72 -32.90
CA ARG A 72 4.99 16.06 -32.18
C ARG A 72 4.66 16.75 -30.85
N ASP A 73 5.17 17.95 -30.60
CA ASP A 73 4.82 18.75 -29.42
C ASP A 73 3.31 18.91 -29.30
N PRO A 74 2.68 18.54 -28.16
CA PRO A 74 1.24 18.63 -27.98
C PRO A 74 0.69 20.05 -27.99
N LEU A 75 1.50 21.07 -27.62
CA LEU A 75 0.99 22.44 -27.51
C LEU A 75 0.64 23.06 -28.87
N PRO A 76 1.52 23.05 -29.91
CA PRO A 76 1.14 23.50 -31.25
C PRO A 76 -0.02 22.71 -31.84
N ILE A 77 -0.07 21.38 -31.61
CA ILE A 77 -1.16 20.54 -32.08
C ILE A 77 -2.50 20.98 -31.48
N LEU A 78 -2.55 21.19 -30.15
CA LEU A 78 -3.75 21.65 -29.48
C LEU A 78 -4.18 23.03 -29.95
N LYS A 79 -3.22 23.97 -30.12
CA LYS A 79 -3.47 25.32 -30.63
C LYS A 79 -4.16 25.26 -31.98
N ASN A 80 -3.63 24.49 -32.92
CA ASN A 80 -4.23 24.31 -34.25
C ASN A 80 -5.65 23.75 -34.17
N GLN A 81 -5.87 22.72 -33.33
CA GLN A 81 -7.21 22.12 -33.13
C GLN A 81 -8.22 23.13 -32.58
N LEU A 82 -7.80 24.01 -31.66
CA LEU A 82 -8.64 25.05 -31.11
C LEU A 82 -9.00 26.10 -32.19
N GLU A 83 -8.03 26.53 -32.99
CA GLU A 83 -8.25 27.48 -34.10
C GLU A 83 -9.18 26.86 -35.18
N GLU A 84 -8.97 25.60 -35.54
CA GLU A 84 -9.87 24.88 -36.47
C GLU A 84 -11.30 24.71 -35.90
N SER A 85 -11.44 24.63 -34.60
CA SER A 85 -12.75 24.63 -33.93
C SER A 85 -13.42 25.99 -33.79
N GLY A 86 -12.77 27.06 -34.29
CA GLY A 86 -13.29 28.42 -34.32
C GLY A 86 -12.89 29.31 -33.13
N ILE A 87 -12.00 28.86 -32.27
CA ILE A 87 -11.42 29.68 -31.20
C ILE A 87 -10.42 30.66 -31.84
N LYS A 88 -10.54 31.96 -31.52
CA LYS A 88 -9.66 32.97 -32.08
C LYS A 88 -8.27 32.88 -31.48
N SER A 89 -7.23 33.02 -32.31
CA SER A 89 -5.82 33.08 -31.87
C SER A 89 -5.60 34.09 -30.76
N SER A 90 -6.30 35.25 -30.79
CA SER A 90 -6.22 36.28 -29.75
C SER A 90 -6.73 35.80 -28.37
N GLU A 91 -7.68 34.88 -28.33
CA GLU A 91 -8.16 34.27 -27.07
C GLU A 91 -7.14 33.28 -26.51
N ILE A 92 -6.52 32.49 -27.40
CA ILE A 92 -5.45 31.54 -27.02
C ILE A 92 -4.25 32.32 -26.47
N GLU A 93 -3.79 33.36 -27.17
CA GLU A 93 -2.69 34.22 -26.71
C GLU A 93 -2.99 34.90 -25.35
N LYS A 94 -4.24 35.28 -25.11
CA LYS A 94 -4.65 35.81 -23.80
C LYS A 94 -4.50 34.80 -22.70
N ILE A 95 -4.90 33.53 -22.95
CA ILE A 95 -4.75 32.43 -22.00
C ILE A 95 -3.26 32.15 -21.76
N GLU A 96 -2.45 32.04 -22.80
CA GLU A 96 -1.00 31.83 -22.70
C GLU A 96 -0.33 32.91 -21.83
N LYS A 97 -0.63 34.16 -22.07
CA LYS A 97 -0.12 35.28 -21.27
C LYS A 97 -0.56 35.20 -19.81
N GLN A 98 -1.82 34.89 -19.57
CA GLN A 98 -2.35 34.78 -18.21
C GLN A 98 -1.67 33.60 -17.44
N VAL A 99 -1.54 32.45 -18.08
CA VAL A 99 -0.87 31.28 -17.49
C VAL A 99 0.60 31.58 -17.20
N PHE A 100 1.30 32.23 -18.15
CA PHE A 100 2.69 32.63 -17.93
C PHE A 100 2.85 33.57 -16.73
N GLN A 101 1.96 34.57 -16.59
CA GLN A 101 1.99 35.49 -15.45
C GLN A 101 1.70 34.76 -14.13
N ASN A 102 0.76 33.83 -14.10
CA ASN A 102 0.45 33.06 -12.92
C ASN A 102 1.66 32.22 -12.48
N VAL A 103 2.25 31.46 -13.42
CA VAL A 103 3.44 30.63 -13.13
C VAL A 103 4.61 31.47 -12.65
N LYS A 104 4.87 32.62 -13.31
CA LYS A 104 5.92 33.53 -12.88
C LYS A 104 5.66 34.12 -11.50
N GLY A 105 4.40 34.49 -11.22
CA GLY A 105 3.98 34.95 -9.90
C GLY A 105 4.22 33.90 -8.80
N ASP A 106 3.85 32.66 -9.06
CA ASP A 106 4.04 31.56 -8.11
C ASP A 106 5.51 31.19 -7.93
N PHE A 107 6.31 31.20 -9.00
CA PHE A 107 7.77 31.09 -8.92
C PHE A 107 8.38 32.15 -8.01
N ASN A 108 8.01 33.41 -8.22
CA ASN A 108 8.52 34.53 -7.41
C ASN A 108 8.13 34.40 -5.94
N LYS A 109 6.89 33.96 -5.65
CA LYS A 109 6.47 33.66 -4.27
C LYS A 109 7.31 32.57 -3.64
N ALA A 110 7.60 31.49 -4.39
CA ALA A 110 8.43 30.37 -3.90
C ALA A 110 9.87 30.82 -3.61
N VAL A 111 10.47 31.66 -4.50
CA VAL A 111 11.82 32.20 -4.31
C VAL A 111 11.90 33.17 -3.11
N GLN A 112 10.82 33.86 -2.80
CA GLN A 112 10.74 34.81 -1.69
C GLN A 112 10.27 34.18 -0.38
N ALA A 113 9.84 32.92 -0.41
CA ALA A 113 9.43 32.21 0.79
C ALA A 113 10.62 32.03 1.73
N ALA A 114 10.34 32.01 3.03
CA ALA A 114 11.35 31.62 4.01
C ALA A 114 11.83 30.18 3.79
N ASP A 115 13.08 29.93 4.16
CA ASP A 115 13.60 28.55 4.15
C ASP A 115 12.77 27.67 5.08
N PRO A 116 12.62 26.36 4.77
CA PRO A 116 11.93 25.42 5.65
C PRO A 116 12.57 25.36 7.03
N ASP A 117 11.76 25.26 8.08
CA ASP A 117 12.26 25.03 9.43
C ASP A 117 12.85 23.60 9.51
N PRO A 118 14.08 23.41 10.01
CA PRO A 118 14.66 22.08 10.22
C PRO A 118 13.82 21.16 11.08
N GLU A 119 13.04 21.67 12.03
CA GLU A 119 12.13 20.88 12.86
C GLU A 119 10.97 20.26 12.07
N GLU A 120 10.57 20.82 10.92
CA GLU A 120 9.55 20.24 10.03
C GLU A 120 9.96 18.86 9.48
N LEU A 121 11.27 18.49 9.56
CA LEU A 121 11.75 17.15 9.19
C LEU A 121 11.14 16.04 10.06
N PHE A 122 10.67 16.37 11.24
CA PHE A 122 10.05 15.42 12.19
C PHE A 122 8.52 15.43 12.13
N GLU A 123 7.94 16.37 11.40
CA GLU A 123 6.49 16.47 11.25
C GLU A 123 5.96 15.47 10.21
N ASN A 124 4.73 15.05 10.42
CA ASN A 124 3.98 14.21 9.47
C ASN A 124 4.64 12.86 9.08
N ILE A 125 5.64 12.39 9.82
CA ILE A 125 6.19 11.04 9.64
C ILE A 125 5.09 10.01 9.90
N PHE A 126 4.28 10.27 10.93
CA PHE A 126 3.10 9.48 11.28
C PHE A 126 1.87 10.37 11.43
N HIS A 127 0.74 9.83 11.06
CA HIS A 127 -0.56 10.39 11.44
C HIS A 127 -0.84 10.04 12.93
N PRO A 128 -1.57 10.86 13.68
CA PRO A 128 -1.88 10.58 15.08
C PRO A 128 -2.52 9.20 15.30
N THR A 129 -2.03 8.49 16.30
CA THR A 129 -2.53 7.15 16.69
C THR A 129 -3.79 7.29 17.52
N PRO A 130 -4.94 6.70 17.13
CA PRO A 130 -6.19 6.86 17.86
C PRO A 130 -6.30 6.00 19.13
N ILE A 131 -5.62 4.86 19.14
CA ILE A 131 -5.66 3.91 20.26
C ILE A 131 -4.45 4.18 21.17
N THR A 132 -4.71 4.82 22.32
CA THR A 132 -3.69 5.22 23.30
C THR A 132 -3.78 4.47 24.62
N GLU A 133 -4.89 3.75 24.84
CA GLU A 133 -5.16 3.02 26.07
C GLU A 133 -5.65 1.60 25.76
N GLU A 134 -5.31 0.66 26.65
CA GLU A 134 -5.85 -0.69 26.64
C GLU A 134 -7.34 -0.66 27.00
N LYS A 135 -8.16 -1.42 26.26
CA LYS A 135 -9.61 -1.54 26.48
C LYS A 135 -10.04 -3.00 26.36
N GLY A 136 -11.18 -3.31 26.95
CA GLY A 136 -11.71 -4.67 27.00
C GLY A 136 -10.97 -5.54 28.01
N GLU A 137 -11.46 -6.75 28.19
CA GLU A 137 -10.93 -7.69 29.17
C GLU A 137 -9.93 -8.63 28.50
N ARG A 138 -8.67 -8.65 29.02
CA ARG A 138 -7.59 -9.49 28.51
C ARG A 138 -7.81 -10.98 28.80
N ASN A 139 -8.33 -11.28 29.98
CA ASN A 139 -8.50 -12.65 30.48
C ASN A 139 -9.92 -12.82 31.05
N PRO A 140 -10.97 -12.86 30.21
CA PRO A 140 -12.34 -13.01 30.69
C PRO A 140 -12.53 -14.32 31.46
N GLU A 141 -13.31 -14.26 32.54
CA GLU A 141 -13.64 -15.43 33.35
C GLU A 141 -14.32 -16.51 32.47
N GLY A 142 -13.83 -17.74 32.54
CA GLY A 142 -14.36 -18.87 31.77
C GLY A 142 -13.90 -18.95 30.33
N SER A 143 -13.08 -18.02 29.84
CA SER A 143 -12.50 -18.11 28.50
C SER A 143 -11.52 -19.28 28.36
N ALA A 144 -11.61 -19.98 27.23
CA ALA A 144 -10.72 -21.09 26.92
C ALA A 144 -9.30 -20.63 26.56
N PRO A 145 -8.26 -21.38 26.93
CA PRO A 145 -6.92 -21.14 26.45
C PRO A 145 -6.87 -21.23 24.91
N THR A 146 -6.30 -20.22 24.28
CA THR A 146 -6.25 -20.09 22.81
C THR A 146 -4.83 -19.83 22.33
N ILE A 147 -4.44 -20.50 21.26
CA ILE A 147 -3.10 -20.36 20.65
C ILE A 147 -3.02 -19.09 19.81
N MET A 148 -1.79 -18.63 19.52
CA MET A 148 -1.55 -17.37 18.85
C MET A 148 -2.17 -17.31 17.44
N VAL A 149 -2.08 -18.38 16.66
CA VAL A 149 -2.63 -18.42 15.30
C VAL A 149 -4.16 -18.32 15.31
N ASP A 150 -4.83 -18.92 16.27
CA ASP A 150 -6.30 -18.83 16.39
C ASP A 150 -6.72 -17.43 16.86
N CYS A 151 -5.97 -16.79 17.74
CA CYS A 151 -6.22 -15.39 18.10
C CYS A 151 -6.01 -14.42 16.93
N ALA A 152 -5.07 -14.69 16.02
CA ALA A 152 -4.95 -13.93 14.77
C ALA A 152 -6.18 -14.10 13.89
N LEU A 153 -6.62 -15.34 13.68
CA LEU A 153 -7.84 -15.67 12.94
C LEU A 153 -9.09 -14.98 13.51
N LEU A 154 -9.27 -15.07 14.82
CA LEU A 154 -10.42 -14.45 15.52
C LEU A 154 -10.38 -12.93 15.40
N ALA A 155 -9.21 -12.30 15.60
CA ALA A 155 -9.06 -10.86 15.45
C ALA A 155 -9.44 -10.39 14.05
N ILE A 156 -8.93 -11.06 13.01
CA ILE A 156 -9.23 -10.71 11.61
C ILE A 156 -10.71 -10.93 11.31
N LYS A 157 -11.28 -12.04 11.77
CA LYS A 157 -12.72 -12.34 11.61
C LYS A 157 -13.59 -11.23 12.21
N GLU A 158 -13.33 -10.86 13.47
CA GLU A 158 -14.07 -9.82 14.17
C GLU A 158 -13.93 -8.46 13.49
N LEU A 159 -12.72 -8.10 13.03
CA LEU A 159 -12.48 -6.88 12.26
C LEU A 159 -13.27 -6.86 10.94
N MET A 160 -13.32 -7.98 10.23
CA MET A 160 -14.06 -8.09 8.97
C MET A 160 -15.58 -8.11 9.17
N GLU A 161 -16.08 -8.63 10.30
CA GLU A 161 -17.49 -8.55 10.67
C GLU A 161 -17.94 -7.12 10.92
N ASP A 162 -17.10 -6.34 11.61
CA ASP A 162 -17.43 -4.98 12.03
C ASP A 162 -17.12 -3.92 10.95
N ASN A 163 -16.27 -4.24 9.97
CA ASN A 163 -15.74 -3.27 8.99
C ASN A 163 -15.83 -3.83 7.56
N PRO A 164 -16.78 -3.37 6.74
CA PRO A 164 -16.94 -3.84 5.36
C PRO A 164 -15.76 -3.47 4.44
N GLU A 165 -14.99 -2.44 4.76
CA GLU A 165 -13.79 -2.00 4.05
C GLU A 165 -12.54 -2.85 4.35
N CYS A 166 -12.60 -3.74 5.35
CA CYS A 166 -11.52 -4.64 5.70
C CYS A 166 -11.33 -5.71 4.61
N LEU A 167 -10.14 -5.81 4.08
CA LEU A 167 -9.74 -6.81 3.08
C LEU A 167 -8.60 -7.66 3.65
N LEU A 168 -8.57 -8.94 3.28
CA LEU A 168 -7.47 -9.85 3.59
C LEU A 168 -6.97 -10.49 2.31
N TYR A 169 -5.69 -10.31 1.98
CA TYR A 169 -5.12 -10.94 0.80
C TYR A 169 -3.62 -11.19 0.90
N GLY A 170 -3.16 -12.09 0.07
CA GLY A 170 -1.77 -12.53 -0.05
C GLY A 170 -1.70 -13.80 -0.87
N GLN A 171 -0.58 -14.50 -0.79
CA GLN A 171 -0.44 -15.82 -1.40
C GLN A 171 -1.12 -16.87 -0.50
N ASP A 172 -1.90 -17.76 -1.09
CA ASP A 172 -2.55 -18.88 -0.43
C ASP A 172 -3.52 -18.53 0.72
N VAL A 173 -3.92 -17.28 0.84
CA VAL A 173 -4.80 -16.77 1.90
C VAL A 173 -6.26 -17.15 1.66
N GLY A 174 -6.70 -17.10 0.41
CA GLY A 174 -8.10 -17.31 0.01
C GLY A 174 -8.52 -18.77 -0.09
N LYS A 175 -9.83 -18.97 -0.22
CA LYS A 175 -10.49 -20.26 -0.41
C LYS A 175 -10.13 -21.26 0.71
N ARG A 176 -9.84 -22.51 0.32
CA ARG A 176 -9.51 -23.61 1.26
C ARG A 176 -8.14 -23.49 1.90
N LEU A 177 -7.22 -22.70 1.32
CA LEU A 177 -5.85 -22.63 1.80
C LEU A 177 -5.79 -21.95 3.17
N GLY A 178 -6.39 -20.76 3.29
CA GLY A 178 -6.52 -20.05 4.57
C GLY A 178 -5.20 -19.62 5.19
N GLY A 179 -4.19 -19.34 4.37
CA GLY A 179 -2.82 -19.03 4.79
C GLY A 179 -1.97 -20.26 5.05
N VAL A 180 -0.64 -20.11 4.98
CA VAL A 180 0.33 -21.21 5.20
C VAL A 180 0.20 -21.80 6.60
N PHE A 181 -0.13 -20.98 7.57
CA PHE A 181 -0.28 -21.35 8.98
C PHE A 181 -1.74 -21.42 9.43
N ARG A 182 -2.70 -21.32 8.48
CA ARG A 182 -4.14 -21.40 8.72
C ARG A 182 -4.75 -20.23 9.50
N GLU A 183 -4.06 -19.13 9.57
CA GLU A 183 -4.49 -17.88 10.23
C GLU A 183 -5.62 -17.14 9.47
N ALA A 184 -5.96 -17.59 8.28
CA ALA A 184 -7.10 -17.13 7.50
C ALA A 184 -8.10 -18.27 7.18
N ALA A 185 -8.00 -19.40 7.88
CA ALA A 185 -8.86 -20.57 7.65
C ALA A 185 -10.34 -20.19 7.72
N THR A 186 -11.14 -20.64 6.75
CA THR A 186 -12.59 -20.38 6.64
C THR A 186 -13.01 -18.92 6.35
N LEU A 187 -12.13 -17.94 6.42
CA LEU A 187 -12.53 -16.53 6.22
C LEU A 187 -13.04 -16.27 4.80
N ALA A 188 -12.49 -16.91 3.78
CA ALA A 188 -12.99 -16.80 2.42
C ALA A 188 -14.40 -17.38 2.25
N ASP A 189 -14.74 -18.44 2.99
CA ASP A 189 -16.08 -19.03 2.97
C ASP A 189 -17.10 -18.10 3.66
N ILE A 190 -16.68 -17.36 4.68
CA ILE A 190 -17.53 -16.44 5.45
C ILE A 190 -17.73 -15.10 4.71
N PHE A 191 -16.65 -14.50 4.21
CA PHE A 191 -16.67 -13.14 3.68
C PHE A 191 -16.62 -13.06 2.15
N GLY A 192 -16.40 -14.19 1.46
CA GLY A 192 -16.33 -14.30 0.02
C GLY A 192 -15.00 -13.83 -0.59
N ASP A 193 -14.78 -14.27 -1.84
CA ASP A 193 -13.54 -14.04 -2.60
C ASP A 193 -13.29 -12.55 -2.94
N ASN A 194 -14.28 -11.68 -2.77
CA ASN A 194 -14.11 -10.24 -2.95
C ASN A 194 -13.42 -9.55 -1.78
N ARG A 195 -13.40 -10.18 -0.62
CA ARG A 195 -12.80 -9.64 0.60
C ARG A 195 -11.63 -10.47 1.11
N VAL A 196 -11.60 -11.79 0.82
CA VAL A 196 -10.52 -12.69 1.19
C VAL A 196 -10.05 -13.42 -0.07
N PHE A 197 -8.90 -13.03 -0.63
CA PHE A 197 -8.49 -13.52 -1.94
C PHE A 197 -6.98 -13.75 -2.07
N ASN A 198 -6.64 -14.62 -3.02
CA ASN A 198 -5.27 -14.89 -3.39
C ASN A 198 -4.73 -13.87 -4.37
N THR A 199 -3.45 -13.55 -4.23
CA THR A 199 -2.67 -12.82 -5.23
C THR A 199 -1.79 -13.79 -6.03
N PRO A 200 -1.25 -13.36 -7.18
CA PRO A 200 -0.06 -14.01 -7.73
C PRO A 200 1.10 -13.98 -6.73
N ILE A 201 2.12 -14.82 -6.95
CA ILE A 201 3.38 -14.77 -6.18
C ILE A 201 4.15 -13.51 -6.60
N GLN A 202 3.84 -12.41 -5.89
CA GLN A 202 4.41 -11.10 -6.19
C GLN A 202 4.31 -10.19 -4.96
N GLU A 203 5.30 -10.23 -4.10
CA GLU A 203 5.34 -9.49 -2.83
C GLU A 203 5.37 -7.97 -3.05
N ALA A 204 5.96 -7.51 -4.15
CA ALA A 204 5.92 -6.11 -4.53
C ALA A 204 4.47 -5.63 -4.80
N PHE A 205 3.64 -6.47 -5.43
CA PHE A 205 2.21 -6.18 -5.60
C PHE A 205 1.47 -6.24 -4.26
N ILE A 206 1.71 -7.28 -3.46
CA ILE A 206 1.03 -7.46 -2.16
C ILE A 206 1.21 -6.21 -1.30
N ILE A 207 2.44 -5.74 -1.14
CA ILE A 207 2.77 -4.57 -0.32
C ILE A 207 2.36 -3.27 -1.04
N GLY A 208 2.72 -3.11 -2.30
CA GLY A 208 2.48 -1.86 -3.04
C GLY A 208 1.00 -1.55 -3.27
N SER A 209 0.15 -2.55 -3.46
CA SER A 209 -1.28 -2.35 -3.65
C SER A 209 -1.99 -1.75 -2.43
N THR A 210 -1.40 -1.88 -1.22
CA THR A 210 -1.97 -1.30 0.00
C THR A 210 -2.11 0.22 -0.09
N VAL A 211 -1.21 0.90 -0.81
CA VAL A 211 -1.28 2.35 -1.03
C VAL A 211 -2.56 2.73 -1.78
N GLY A 212 -2.82 2.07 -2.91
CA GLY A 212 -4.02 2.33 -3.70
C GLY A 212 -5.31 1.90 -3.00
N MET A 213 -5.29 0.76 -2.28
CA MET A 213 -6.42 0.30 -1.49
C MET A 213 -6.75 1.30 -0.38
N SER A 214 -5.76 1.76 0.37
CA SER A 214 -5.93 2.77 1.42
C SER A 214 -6.46 4.09 0.87
N ALA A 215 -5.95 4.54 -0.29
CA ALA A 215 -6.38 5.79 -0.91
C ALA A 215 -7.86 5.81 -1.33
N VAL A 216 -8.47 4.63 -1.57
CA VAL A 216 -9.90 4.52 -1.88
C VAL A 216 -10.75 4.11 -0.68
N GLY A 217 -10.20 4.14 0.53
CA GLY A 217 -10.90 3.90 1.79
C GLY A 217 -10.97 2.44 2.22
N CYS A 218 -10.31 1.51 1.52
CA CYS A 218 -10.15 0.15 2.03
C CYS A 218 -9.07 0.10 3.11
N LYS A 219 -9.19 -0.87 4.02
CA LYS A 219 -8.20 -1.17 5.05
C LYS A 219 -7.67 -2.59 4.86
N PRO A 220 -6.59 -2.76 4.09
CA PRO A 220 -6.05 -4.07 3.79
C PRO A 220 -5.22 -4.63 4.94
N ILE A 221 -5.44 -5.91 5.23
CA ILE A 221 -4.53 -6.79 5.96
C ILE A 221 -3.89 -7.67 4.89
N VAL A 222 -2.58 -7.57 4.72
CA VAL A 222 -1.87 -8.35 3.71
C VAL A 222 -0.86 -9.29 4.35
N GLU A 223 -0.63 -10.43 3.71
CA GLU A 223 0.30 -11.43 4.19
C GLU A 223 1.46 -11.64 3.21
N VAL A 224 2.68 -11.49 3.72
CA VAL A 224 3.90 -12.00 3.11
C VAL A 224 4.24 -13.30 3.83
N GLN A 225 4.10 -14.44 3.16
CA GLN A 225 4.11 -15.78 3.78
C GLN A 225 5.29 -16.07 4.74
N PHE A 226 6.48 -15.51 4.42
CA PHE A 226 7.71 -15.67 5.22
C PHE A 226 8.56 -14.40 5.12
N ALA A 227 9.30 -14.09 6.18
CA ALA A 227 10.26 -13.00 6.17
C ALA A 227 11.29 -13.11 5.04
N ASP A 228 11.64 -14.34 4.66
CA ASP A 228 12.54 -14.66 3.56
C ASP A 228 12.07 -14.14 2.20
N TYR A 229 10.77 -13.89 2.04
CA TYR A 229 10.14 -13.49 0.78
C TYR A 229 9.83 -11.98 0.70
N ILE A 230 10.06 -11.22 1.76
CA ILE A 230 9.71 -9.80 1.81
C ILE A 230 10.52 -8.93 0.83
N TRP A 231 11.71 -9.40 0.41
CA TRP A 231 12.68 -8.61 -0.34
C TRP A 231 12.14 -7.92 -1.59
N PRO A 232 11.37 -8.57 -2.48
CA PRO A 232 10.78 -7.88 -3.63
C PRO A 232 9.80 -6.77 -3.24
N GLY A 233 9.16 -6.90 -2.07
CA GLY A 233 8.20 -5.92 -1.55
C GLY A 233 8.82 -4.77 -0.76
N LEU A 234 10.09 -4.88 -0.37
CA LEU A 234 10.77 -3.82 0.38
C LEU A 234 10.88 -2.51 -0.39
N ASN A 235 11.01 -2.57 -1.71
CA ASN A 235 11.02 -1.35 -2.51
C ASN A 235 9.73 -0.55 -2.31
N GLN A 236 8.57 -1.19 -2.42
CA GLN A 236 7.27 -0.53 -2.22
C GLN A 236 7.07 -0.09 -0.78
N LEU A 237 7.51 -0.90 0.19
CA LEU A 237 7.44 -0.54 1.60
C LEU A 237 8.27 0.71 1.90
N PHE A 238 9.51 0.75 1.39
CA PHE A 238 10.45 1.84 1.63
C PHE A 238 10.12 3.12 0.87
N THR A 239 9.69 3.01 -0.41
CA THR A 239 9.51 4.18 -1.28
C THR A 239 8.13 4.80 -1.18
N GLU A 240 7.09 3.97 -1.06
CA GLU A 240 5.70 4.41 -1.17
C GLU A 240 4.95 4.32 0.17
N VAL A 241 4.85 3.11 0.73
CA VAL A 241 4.02 2.87 1.92
C VAL A 241 4.48 3.71 3.11
N SER A 242 5.79 3.71 3.38
CA SER A 242 6.35 4.41 4.53
C SER A 242 6.40 5.93 4.40
N ARG A 243 6.49 6.44 3.17
CA ARG A 243 6.72 7.88 2.92
C ARG A 243 5.49 8.67 2.54
N SER A 244 4.41 8.00 2.18
CA SER A 244 3.19 8.65 1.68
C SER A 244 2.65 9.72 2.65
N CYS A 245 2.59 9.43 3.93
CA CYS A 245 2.16 10.37 4.96
C CYS A 245 3.07 11.62 5.00
N TYR A 246 4.37 11.42 5.09
CA TYR A 246 5.37 12.51 5.14
C TYR A 246 5.34 13.37 3.88
N LEU A 247 5.45 12.77 2.70
CA LEU A 247 5.51 13.49 1.42
C LEU A 247 4.21 14.25 1.10
N SER A 248 3.08 13.78 1.61
CA SER A 248 1.78 14.43 1.44
C SER A 248 1.44 15.43 2.57
N ARG A 249 2.37 15.69 3.49
CA ARG A 249 2.13 16.51 4.69
C ARG A 249 0.91 16.03 5.48
N GLY A 250 0.86 14.73 5.78
CA GLY A 250 -0.19 14.10 6.56
C GLY A 250 -1.50 13.83 5.82
N LYS A 251 -1.62 14.20 4.54
CA LYS A 251 -2.90 14.08 3.80
C LYS A 251 -3.21 12.65 3.37
N TRP A 252 -2.18 11.81 3.13
CA TRP A 252 -2.33 10.45 2.60
C TRP A 252 -1.56 9.44 3.45
N PRO A 253 -1.98 9.17 4.68
CA PRO A 253 -1.48 8.05 5.44
C PRO A 253 -1.92 6.75 4.76
N VAL A 254 -1.11 5.70 4.86
CA VAL A 254 -1.43 4.37 4.34
C VAL A 254 -1.87 3.48 5.49
N SER A 255 -3.18 3.31 5.65
CA SER A 255 -3.74 2.43 6.67
C SER A 255 -3.73 1.00 6.19
N CYS A 256 -2.77 0.21 6.67
CA CYS A 256 -2.66 -1.21 6.34
C CYS A 256 -1.93 -2.00 7.43
N ILE A 257 -2.19 -3.31 7.48
CA ILE A 257 -1.38 -4.27 8.24
C ILE A 257 -0.64 -5.16 7.26
N ILE A 258 0.67 -5.27 7.43
CA ILE A 258 1.53 -6.19 6.68
C ILE A 258 1.98 -7.27 7.66
N ARG A 259 1.39 -8.46 7.54
CA ARG A 259 1.72 -9.63 8.35
C ARG A 259 2.93 -10.33 7.76
N VAL A 260 3.90 -10.65 8.60
CA VAL A 260 5.16 -11.28 8.20
C VAL A 260 5.52 -12.37 9.22
N PRO A 261 5.25 -13.65 8.92
CA PRO A 261 5.76 -14.76 9.70
C PRO A 261 7.30 -14.82 9.70
N ILE A 262 7.91 -14.87 10.87
CA ILE A 262 9.36 -14.83 11.07
C ILE A 262 9.87 -15.98 11.91
N GLY A 263 11.18 -16.15 11.98
CA GLY A 263 11.86 -17.10 12.85
C GLY A 263 11.83 -18.53 12.32
N ALA A 264 12.58 -19.41 12.96
CA ALA A 264 12.67 -20.83 12.61
C ALA A 264 11.54 -21.63 13.25
N TYR A 265 10.85 -22.45 12.45
CA TYR A 265 9.91 -23.46 12.90
C TYR A 265 9.74 -24.55 11.85
N GLY A 266 9.63 -25.81 12.28
CA GLY A 266 9.33 -26.93 11.39
C GLY A 266 10.46 -27.31 10.43
N SER A 267 11.70 -26.97 10.73
CA SER A 267 12.87 -27.30 9.90
C SER A 267 12.80 -26.79 8.46
N GLY A 268 12.19 -25.63 8.24
CA GLY A 268 11.99 -25.02 6.92
C GLY A 268 13.27 -24.60 6.19
N GLY A 269 14.43 -24.74 6.82
CA GLY A 269 15.74 -24.41 6.23
C GLY A 269 15.97 -22.91 6.06
N PRO A 270 17.00 -22.50 5.28
CA PRO A 270 17.45 -21.12 5.21
C PRO A 270 16.44 -20.17 4.54
N TYR A 271 15.53 -20.70 3.73
CA TYR A 271 14.54 -19.88 2.99
C TYR A 271 13.19 -19.72 3.69
N HIS A 272 13.07 -20.22 4.94
CA HIS A 272 11.83 -20.16 5.71
C HIS A 272 12.10 -19.89 7.20
N SER A 273 13.25 -19.33 7.54
CA SER A 273 13.68 -19.21 8.94
C SER A 273 14.25 -17.83 9.28
N SER A 274 14.18 -16.89 8.38
CA SER A 274 14.77 -15.55 8.55
C SER A 274 14.00 -14.67 9.52
N SER A 275 14.73 -13.68 10.02
CA SER A 275 14.24 -12.56 10.81
C SER A 275 14.71 -11.27 10.15
N VAL A 276 13.82 -10.25 10.09
CA VAL A 276 14.04 -9.04 9.28
C VAL A 276 13.90 -7.75 10.10
N GLU A 277 13.87 -7.85 11.41
CA GLU A 277 13.61 -6.74 12.33
C GLU A 277 14.60 -5.58 12.13
N SER A 278 15.88 -5.87 11.99
CA SER A 278 16.92 -4.85 11.81
C SER A 278 16.80 -4.09 10.48
N VAL A 279 16.32 -4.76 9.43
CA VAL A 279 16.06 -4.12 8.14
C VAL A 279 14.85 -3.20 8.24
N LEU A 280 13.77 -3.67 8.82
CA LEU A 280 12.53 -2.90 8.98
C LEU A 280 12.72 -1.71 9.94
N ALA A 281 13.52 -1.85 11.00
CA ALA A 281 13.81 -0.79 11.95
C ALA A 281 14.51 0.42 11.32
N ASN A 282 15.11 0.28 10.15
CA ASN A 282 15.70 1.40 9.39
C ASN A 282 14.69 2.15 8.52
N ILE A 283 13.42 1.70 8.45
CA ILE A 283 12.40 2.33 7.62
C ILE A 283 11.58 3.28 8.49
N ARG A 284 11.69 4.58 8.26
CA ARG A 284 10.84 5.58 8.91
C ARG A 284 9.43 5.57 8.31
N GLY A 285 8.42 5.83 9.14
CA GLY A 285 7.03 5.95 8.69
C GLY A 285 6.26 4.62 8.69
N ILE A 286 6.83 3.54 9.22
CA ILE A 286 6.13 2.30 9.57
C ILE A 286 6.16 2.06 11.06
N LYS A 287 5.14 1.42 11.59
CA LYS A 287 5.12 0.88 12.96
C LYS A 287 5.40 -0.62 12.89
N ILE A 288 6.21 -1.11 13.83
CA ILE A 288 6.56 -2.53 13.91
C ILE A 288 6.00 -3.07 15.22
N VAL A 289 5.22 -4.13 15.14
CA VAL A 289 4.69 -4.84 16.31
C VAL A 289 5.10 -6.30 16.27
N TYR A 290 5.34 -6.87 17.46
CA TYR A 290 5.83 -8.22 17.61
C TYR A 290 5.10 -8.89 18.80
N PRO A 291 3.90 -9.46 18.55
CA PRO A 291 3.13 -10.11 19.61
C PRO A 291 3.89 -11.31 20.19
N SER A 292 3.91 -11.41 21.52
CA SER A 292 4.62 -12.46 22.25
C SER A 292 3.72 -13.59 22.74
N ASN A 293 2.41 -13.39 22.69
CA ASN A 293 1.41 -14.38 23.12
C ASN A 293 0.08 -14.14 22.37
N SER A 294 -0.87 -15.04 22.57
CA SER A 294 -2.16 -15.01 21.88
C SER A 294 -3.01 -13.80 22.21
N ALA A 295 -3.01 -13.31 23.44
CA ALA A 295 -3.76 -12.12 23.83
C ALA A 295 -3.16 -10.85 23.19
N ASP A 296 -1.84 -10.72 23.20
CA ASP A 296 -1.16 -9.62 22.50
C ASP A 296 -1.43 -9.65 20.99
N MET A 297 -1.47 -10.84 20.38
CA MET A 297 -1.81 -11.01 18.96
C MET A 297 -3.17 -10.37 18.65
N LYS A 298 -4.22 -10.73 19.41
CA LYS A 298 -5.57 -10.18 19.20
C LYS A 298 -5.62 -8.68 19.42
N GLY A 299 -5.09 -8.20 20.55
CA GLY A 299 -5.15 -6.79 20.94
C GLY A 299 -4.34 -5.88 20.01
N LEU A 300 -3.12 -6.27 19.64
CA LEU A 300 -2.27 -5.51 18.73
C LEU A 300 -2.78 -5.53 17.29
N MET A 301 -3.33 -6.64 16.81
CA MET A 301 -3.97 -6.73 15.47
C MET A 301 -5.11 -5.72 15.35
N LYS A 302 -5.97 -5.63 16.36
CA LYS A 302 -7.08 -4.66 16.38
C LYS A 302 -6.58 -3.22 16.47
N ALA A 303 -5.59 -2.94 17.31
CA ALA A 303 -5.01 -1.61 17.40
C ALA A 303 -4.34 -1.20 16.08
N ALA A 304 -3.61 -2.11 15.44
CA ALA A 304 -2.99 -1.89 14.14
C ALA A 304 -4.02 -1.60 13.04
N TYR A 305 -5.16 -2.29 13.06
CA TYR A 305 -6.22 -2.03 12.08
C TYR A 305 -6.83 -0.63 12.21
N HIS A 306 -7.01 -0.16 13.44
CA HIS A 306 -7.55 1.18 13.69
C HIS A 306 -6.50 2.30 13.54
N ASP A 307 -5.22 1.95 13.44
CA ASP A 307 -4.16 2.93 13.21
C ASP A 307 -4.16 3.37 11.73
N PRO A 308 -4.13 4.68 11.44
CA PRO A 308 -4.06 5.17 10.06
C PRO A 308 -2.69 5.00 9.42
N ASN A 309 -1.67 4.60 10.19
CA ASN A 309 -0.30 4.38 9.68
C ASN A 309 -0.08 2.92 9.29
N PRO A 310 0.89 2.65 8.41
CA PRO A 310 1.25 1.27 8.08
C PRO A 310 1.88 0.56 9.27
N VAL A 311 1.37 -0.63 9.57
CA VAL A 311 1.86 -1.47 10.66
C VAL A 311 2.40 -2.78 10.09
N VAL A 312 3.67 -3.07 10.34
CA VAL A 312 4.26 -4.38 10.04
C VAL A 312 4.16 -5.24 11.30
N MET A 313 3.46 -6.35 11.19
CA MET A 313 3.27 -7.30 12.29
C MET A 313 4.18 -8.50 12.06
N LEU A 314 5.21 -8.62 12.92
CA LEU A 314 6.16 -9.72 12.92
C LEU A 314 5.64 -10.84 13.80
N GLU A 315 5.33 -11.98 13.19
CA GLU A 315 4.67 -13.10 13.86
C GLU A 315 5.62 -14.29 13.99
N HIS A 316 6.14 -14.53 15.18
CA HIS A 316 7.12 -15.59 15.37
C HIS A 316 6.46 -16.99 15.27
N LYS A 317 6.77 -17.72 14.21
CA LYS A 317 6.18 -19.03 13.89
C LYS A 317 6.31 -20.07 15.00
N GLY A 318 7.38 -20.03 15.77
CA GLY A 318 7.59 -20.89 16.92
C GLY A 318 6.54 -20.73 18.03
N LEU A 319 5.87 -19.57 18.08
CA LEU A 319 4.84 -19.26 19.06
C LEU A 319 3.42 -19.59 18.57
N TYR A 320 3.21 -19.79 17.26
CA TYR A 320 1.88 -19.98 16.67
C TYR A 320 1.06 -21.08 17.35
N TRP A 321 1.67 -22.24 17.57
CA TRP A 321 0.99 -23.40 18.19
C TRP A 321 1.55 -23.73 19.57
N SER A 322 2.59 -23.03 20.03
CA SER A 322 3.26 -23.26 21.31
C SER A 322 3.65 -24.74 21.56
N LYS A 323 4.12 -25.41 20.49
CA LYS A 323 4.55 -26.84 20.55
C LYS A 323 6.04 -27.00 20.87
N ILE A 324 6.78 -25.88 20.89
CA ILE A 324 8.20 -25.89 21.27
C ILE A 324 8.27 -25.76 22.79
N LYS A 325 9.10 -26.58 23.44
CA LYS A 325 9.31 -26.52 24.89
C LYS A 325 9.78 -25.10 25.28
N GLY A 326 9.10 -24.51 26.27
CA GLY A 326 9.36 -23.14 26.76
C GLY A 326 8.54 -22.04 26.08
N THR A 327 7.62 -22.41 25.18
CA THR A 327 6.69 -21.47 24.54
C THR A 327 5.26 -21.55 25.08
N GLU A 328 5.04 -22.31 26.13
CA GLU A 328 3.71 -22.57 26.71
C GLU A 328 3.03 -21.29 27.20
N SER A 329 3.82 -20.30 27.64
CA SER A 329 3.33 -18.99 28.10
C SER A 329 2.76 -18.12 26.97
N ALA A 330 2.95 -18.52 25.71
CA ALA A 330 2.30 -17.83 24.59
C ALA A 330 0.81 -18.19 24.43
N ILE A 331 0.33 -19.23 25.12
CA ILE A 331 -1.08 -19.57 25.21
C ILE A 331 -1.72 -18.75 26.33
N CYS A 332 -2.74 -17.96 26.00
CA CYS A 332 -3.53 -17.18 26.94
C CYS A 332 -5.01 -17.53 26.82
N PRO A 333 -5.86 -17.24 27.85
CA PRO A 333 -7.29 -17.21 27.65
C PRO A 333 -7.67 -16.32 26.47
N GLU A 334 -8.71 -16.71 25.70
CA GLU A 334 -9.18 -15.85 24.60
C GLU A 334 -9.66 -14.50 25.15
N PRO A 335 -9.09 -13.38 24.74
CA PRO A 335 -9.53 -12.05 25.18
C PRO A 335 -10.95 -11.74 24.70
N ALA A 336 -11.61 -10.85 25.40
CA ALA A 336 -12.94 -10.35 25.02
C ALA A 336 -12.93 -9.79 23.58
N ARG A 337 -14.12 -9.80 22.94
CA ARG A 337 -14.26 -9.30 21.57
C ARG A 337 -13.80 -7.84 21.41
N ASP A 338 -14.02 -7.01 22.43
CA ASP A 338 -13.63 -5.60 22.43
C ASP A 338 -12.21 -5.34 22.94
N TYR A 339 -11.44 -6.40 23.23
CA TYR A 339 -10.06 -6.26 23.69
C TYR A 339 -9.17 -5.63 22.63
N ILE A 340 -8.50 -4.54 23.01
CA ILE A 340 -7.56 -3.81 22.17
C ILE A 340 -6.35 -3.37 22.99
N LEU A 341 -5.15 -3.56 22.45
CA LEU A 341 -3.87 -3.23 23.09
C LEU A 341 -3.17 -2.11 22.33
N PRO A 342 -2.87 -0.95 22.96
CA PRO A 342 -2.26 0.18 22.25
C PRO A 342 -0.85 -0.15 21.75
N LEU A 343 -0.50 0.39 20.59
CA LEU A 343 0.84 0.30 20.05
C LEU A 343 1.82 1.18 20.84
N GLY A 344 3.07 0.73 20.96
CA GLY A 344 4.16 1.49 21.56
C GLY A 344 4.19 1.47 23.11
N LYS A 345 3.35 0.68 23.77
CA LYS A 345 3.40 0.45 25.20
C LYS A 345 3.97 -0.93 25.52
N GLY A 346 5.00 -0.98 26.35
CA GLY A 346 5.56 -2.23 26.87
C GLY A 346 4.74 -2.77 28.03
N ASN A 347 4.76 -4.10 28.19
CA ASN A 347 4.23 -4.76 29.38
C ASN A 347 5.37 -5.03 30.37
N VAL A 348 5.21 -4.62 31.61
CA VAL A 348 6.17 -4.89 32.68
C VAL A 348 5.96 -6.33 33.18
N VAL A 349 6.86 -7.23 32.78
CA VAL A 349 6.79 -8.66 33.17
C VAL A 349 7.51 -8.91 34.47
N LEU A 350 8.54 -8.11 34.80
CA LEU A 350 9.29 -8.17 36.05
C LEU A 350 9.71 -6.75 36.43
N ALA A 351 9.31 -6.32 37.62
CA ALA A 351 9.78 -5.07 38.23
C ALA A 351 10.96 -5.38 39.15
N ALA A 352 12.07 -4.64 39.04
CA ALA A 352 13.22 -4.75 39.91
C ALA A 352 12.99 -3.99 41.23
#